data_612d9e3a1b5814961e271bc33b186307
#
_entry.id   612d9e3a1b5814961e271bc33b186307
#
_cell.length_a   1.000
_cell.length_b   1.000
_cell.length_c   1.000
_cell.angle_alpha   90.00
_cell.angle_beta   90.00
_cell.angle_gamma   90.00
#
_symmetry.space_group_name_H-M   'P 1'
#
loop_
_entity.id
_entity.type
_entity.pdbx_description
1 polymer ?
#
loop_
_entity_poly.entity_id
_entity_poly.type
_entity_poly.pdbx_seq_one_letter_code
_entity_poly.pdbx_strand_id
1 'polypeptide(L)'
;MIECVAADLTIVATERNHVKGKTYLSFRIGQGPRIRLPDDPRSEAFQDAYRAALLGQMPPGRLRKLPPVSGTIAALIVSYMKSRAYRDLRATTKRGYASRIEALRTDHGHRAVAGLTGERIEAGILAPYDGRPGAALSLLKMLRILIHHAMGLDDSNPLKLRHDPSIGIKRPKSGAIRAWTDAETTAFESHWPLGSKERTAYSLMLYVGAARADVHRMTWRQIDEATSGVTYTRSKTGVDVETDLHADLRRALDHAARDHVTIINTAFGRPFTAAGSSCGMRSKPPDCRSIVSPMACGKLSVVEWPTTAARRTRSWRC
;
A
#
# COMPACT_ATOMS: atom_id res chain seq x y z
N MET A 1 -31.77 42.22 -31.84
CA MET A 1 -30.47 41.82 -32.43
C MET A 1 -29.38 42.49 -31.61
N ILE A 2 -28.78 41.78 -30.73
CA ILE A 2 -27.57 42.22 -29.98
C ILE A 2 -26.52 41.19 -30.35
N GLU A 3 -25.61 41.60 -31.24
CA GLU A 3 -24.44 40.81 -31.62
C GLU A 3 -23.53 40.71 -30.42
N CYS A 4 -23.33 39.49 -29.93
CA CYS A 4 -22.24 39.16 -29.01
C CYS A 4 -20.93 39.18 -29.80
N VAL A 5 -20.19 40.28 -29.72
CA VAL A 5 -18.79 40.37 -30.12
C VAL A 5 -18.00 39.47 -29.18
N ALA A 6 -17.56 38.31 -29.69
CA ALA A 6 -16.58 37.45 -29.02
C ALA A 6 -15.24 38.21 -28.98
N ALA A 7 -14.93 38.82 -27.85
CA ALA A 7 -13.62 39.40 -27.61
C ALA A 7 -12.58 38.26 -27.58
N ASP A 8 -11.75 38.20 -28.61
CA ASP A 8 -10.53 37.39 -28.66
C ASP A 8 -9.58 37.88 -27.54
N LEU A 9 -9.68 37.27 -26.39
CA LEU A 9 -8.76 37.50 -25.28
C LEU A 9 -7.39 36.97 -25.69
N THR A 10 -6.51 37.84 -26.15
CA THR A 10 -5.09 37.54 -26.33
C THR A 10 -4.51 37.17 -24.98
N ILE A 11 -4.45 35.88 -24.68
CA ILE A 11 -3.94 35.38 -23.39
C ILE A 11 -2.42 35.46 -23.45
N VAL A 12 -1.86 36.58 -22.98
CA VAL A 12 -0.41 36.83 -22.90
C VAL A 12 0.16 36.05 -21.72
N ALA A 13 1.35 35.44 -21.89
CA ALA A 13 2.09 34.70 -20.84
C ALA A 13 1.49 33.34 -20.39
N THR A 14 0.77 32.63 -21.27
CA THR A 14 0.40 31.24 -21.01
C THR A 14 1.29 30.26 -21.78
N GLU A 15 1.84 29.30 -21.07
CA GLU A 15 2.60 28.17 -21.63
C GLU A 15 1.72 26.93 -21.71
N ARG A 16 1.77 26.20 -22.83
CA ARG A 16 1.13 24.89 -23.02
C ARG A 16 2.17 23.79 -22.89
N ASN A 17 2.01 22.91 -21.93
CA ASN A 17 2.88 21.75 -21.72
C ASN A 17 2.12 20.46 -21.99
N HIS A 18 2.68 19.60 -22.84
CA HIS A 18 2.13 18.27 -23.11
C HIS A 18 2.88 17.22 -22.30
N VAL A 19 2.20 16.53 -21.39
CA VAL A 19 2.78 15.45 -20.60
C VAL A 19 1.84 14.25 -20.62
N LYS A 20 2.32 13.11 -21.09
CA LYS A 20 1.58 11.84 -21.15
C LYS A 20 0.20 11.97 -21.83
N GLY A 21 0.12 12.67 -22.95
CA GLY A 21 -1.13 12.84 -23.73
C GLY A 21 -2.14 13.83 -23.17
N LYS A 22 -1.80 14.56 -22.09
CA LYS A 22 -2.62 15.64 -21.53
C LYS A 22 -1.94 16.97 -21.70
N THR A 23 -2.74 17.99 -22.10
CA THR A 23 -2.29 19.38 -22.20
C THR A 23 -2.54 20.08 -20.88
N TYR A 24 -1.52 20.75 -20.40
CA TYR A 24 -1.58 21.56 -19.17
C TYR A 24 -1.30 23.02 -19.49
N LEU A 25 -2.14 23.91 -18.98
CA LEU A 25 -1.98 25.35 -19.11
C LEU A 25 -1.29 25.91 -17.87
N SER A 26 -0.29 26.74 -18.06
CA SER A 26 0.41 27.43 -16.98
C SER A 26 0.68 28.87 -17.35
N PHE A 27 0.58 29.76 -16.35
CA PHE A 27 0.95 31.15 -16.46
C PHE A 27 2.39 31.36 -16.02
N ARG A 28 3.16 32.15 -16.78
CA ARG A 28 4.53 32.50 -16.44
C ARG A 28 4.91 33.84 -17.08
N ILE A 29 5.48 34.74 -16.31
CA ILE A 29 6.08 35.98 -16.81
C ILE A 29 7.59 35.85 -16.75
N GLY A 30 8.26 35.90 -17.88
CA GLY A 30 9.72 35.81 -18.00
C GLY A 30 10.28 34.51 -17.32
N GLN A 31 11.26 34.71 -16.43
CA GLN A 31 11.87 33.60 -15.64
C GLN A 31 11.14 33.37 -14.30
N GLY A 32 9.97 33.94 -14.09
CA GLY A 32 9.19 33.78 -12.86
C GLY A 32 8.64 32.37 -12.63
N PRO A 33 8.00 32.15 -11.49
CA PRO A 33 7.42 30.86 -11.15
C PRO A 33 6.28 30.49 -12.10
N ARG A 34 6.19 29.20 -12.45
CA ARG A 34 5.06 28.66 -13.20
C ARG A 34 3.86 28.48 -12.29
N ILE A 35 2.76 29.12 -12.62
CA ILE A 35 1.47 28.99 -11.93
C ILE A 35 0.55 28.16 -12.80
N ARG A 36 0.10 27.02 -12.32
CA ARG A 36 -0.82 26.16 -13.07
C ARG A 36 -2.20 26.82 -13.13
N LEU A 37 -2.79 26.83 -14.33
CA LEU A 37 -4.15 27.28 -14.60
C LEU A 37 -5.08 26.06 -14.77
N PRO A 38 -6.41 26.24 -14.57
CA PRO A 38 -7.41 25.25 -14.95
C PRO A 38 -7.30 24.87 -16.43
N ASP A 39 -7.74 23.64 -16.77
CA ASP A 39 -7.51 23.07 -18.10
C ASP A 39 -8.42 23.69 -19.18
N ASP A 40 -9.57 24.28 -18.82
CA ASP A 40 -10.50 24.95 -19.74
C ASP A 40 -10.35 26.49 -19.69
N PRO A 41 -9.81 27.11 -20.78
CA PRO A 41 -9.63 28.56 -20.85
C PRO A 41 -10.93 29.40 -20.81
N ARG A 42 -12.06 28.78 -21.11
CA ARG A 42 -13.37 29.43 -21.14
C ARG A 42 -14.08 29.39 -19.78
N SER A 43 -13.58 28.60 -18.83
CA SER A 43 -14.18 28.48 -17.52
C SER A 43 -13.95 29.74 -16.68
N GLU A 44 -14.93 30.10 -15.85
CA GLU A 44 -14.83 31.19 -14.89
C GLU A 44 -13.63 30.98 -13.94
N ALA A 45 -13.41 29.73 -13.51
CA ALA A 45 -12.27 29.36 -12.68
C ALA A 45 -10.91 29.64 -13.35
N PHE A 46 -10.79 29.50 -14.69
CA PHE A 46 -9.59 29.87 -15.41
C PHE A 46 -9.40 31.39 -15.43
N GLN A 47 -10.47 32.13 -15.71
CA GLN A 47 -10.44 33.60 -15.76
C GLN A 47 -10.00 34.18 -14.42
N ASP A 48 -10.53 33.67 -13.32
CA ASP A 48 -10.19 34.12 -11.97
C ASP A 48 -8.75 33.78 -11.59
N ALA A 49 -8.32 32.56 -11.91
CA ALA A 49 -6.95 32.13 -11.68
C ALA A 49 -5.94 32.92 -12.52
N TYR A 50 -6.30 33.25 -13.76
CA TYR A 50 -5.48 34.03 -14.66
C TYR A 50 -5.36 35.52 -14.18
N ARG A 51 -6.49 36.12 -13.78
CA ARG A 51 -6.47 37.48 -13.19
C ARG A 51 -5.64 37.52 -11.91
N ALA A 52 -5.80 36.54 -11.01
CA ALA A 52 -5.01 36.44 -9.79
C ALA A 52 -3.51 36.33 -10.10
N ALA A 53 -3.15 35.55 -11.11
CA ALA A 53 -1.76 35.37 -11.53
C ALA A 53 -1.17 36.65 -12.14
N LEU A 54 -1.93 37.38 -12.93
CA LEU A 54 -1.53 38.70 -13.48
C LEU A 54 -1.27 39.74 -12.40
N LEU A 55 -2.09 39.75 -11.33
CA LEU A 55 -1.93 40.65 -10.19
C LEU A 55 -0.83 40.20 -9.21
N GLY A 56 -0.08 39.14 -9.53
CA GLY A 56 0.91 38.57 -8.63
C GLY A 56 0.29 37.89 -7.39
N GLN A 57 -1.03 37.74 -7.36
CA GLN A 57 -1.75 37.04 -6.32
C GLN A 57 -1.71 35.54 -6.61
N MET A 58 -1.48 34.70 -5.58
CA MET A 58 -1.48 33.28 -5.76
C MET A 58 -2.91 32.79 -6.00
N PRO A 59 -3.17 31.98 -7.08
CA PRO A 59 -4.51 31.47 -7.34
C PRO A 59 -5.06 30.71 -6.15
N PRO A 60 -6.36 30.80 -5.85
CA PRO A 60 -6.99 30.22 -4.65
C PRO A 60 -6.82 28.68 -4.51
N GLY A 61 -6.35 27.99 -5.54
CA GLY A 61 -6.15 26.53 -5.53
C GLY A 61 -4.89 26.01 -4.81
N ARG A 62 -3.99 26.85 -4.36
CA ARG A 62 -2.85 26.51 -3.50
C ARG A 62 -2.91 27.25 -2.18
N LEU A 63 -4.02 27.13 -1.49
CA LEU A 63 -4.01 27.43 -0.06
C LEU A 63 -2.87 26.61 0.55
N ARG A 64 -1.79 27.27 0.97
CA ARG A 64 -0.81 26.69 1.88
C ARG A 64 -1.65 26.06 2.99
N LYS A 65 -1.64 24.73 3.08
CA LYS A 65 -2.34 24.04 4.16
C LYS A 65 -1.90 24.74 5.45
N LEU A 66 -2.79 25.50 6.04
CA LEU A 66 -2.51 26.17 7.30
C LEU A 66 -1.99 25.11 8.28
N PRO A 67 -0.99 25.45 9.11
CA PRO A 67 -0.54 24.52 10.12
C PRO A 67 -1.75 24.09 10.95
N PRO A 68 -1.85 22.81 11.31
CA PRO A 68 -2.98 22.35 12.09
C PRO A 68 -3.04 23.07 13.43
N VAL A 69 -4.24 23.35 13.90
CA VAL A 69 -4.47 23.97 15.21
C VAL A 69 -3.80 23.12 16.29
N SER A 70 -3.09 23.78 17.20
CA SER A 70 -2.40 23.12 18.32
C SER A 70 -3.38 22.28 19.16
N GLY A 71 -2.91 21.17 19.72
CA GLY A 71 -3.72 20.27 20.56
C GLY A 71 -4.69 19.36 19.79
N THR A 72 -4.73 19.41 18.46
CA THR A 72 -5.64 18.58 17.64
C THR A 72 -5.01 17.28 17.13
N ILE A 73 -5.85 16.33 16.71
CA ILE A 73 -5.38 15.08 16.06
C ILE A 73 -4.56 15.39 14.80
N ALA A 74 -4.90 16.42 14.03
CA ALA A 74 -4.12 16.83 12.88
C ALA A 74 -2.71 17.29 13.27
N ALA A 75 -2.57 18.03 14.38
CA ALA A 75 -1.28 18.44 14.93
C ALA A 75 -0.49 17.22 15.45
N LEU A 76 -1.16 16.26 16.09
CA LEU A 76 -0.55 15.02 16.58
C LEU A 76 -0.01 14.17 15.41
N ILE A 77 -0.76 14.06 14.31
CA ILE A 77 -0.30 13.39 13.09
C ILE A 77 0.98 14.04 12.55
N VAL A 78 1.02 15.37 12.47
CA VAL A 78 2.21 16.10 12.01
C VAL A 78 3.40 15.88 12.93
N SER A 79 3.17 15.91 14.27
CA SER A 79 4.19 15.61 15.27
C SER A 79 4.75 14.18 15.09
N TYR A 80 3.86 13.19 14.97
CA TYR A 80 4.26 11.79 14.73
C TYR A 80 5.07 11.62 13.45
N MET A 81 4.63 12.22 12.33
CA MET A 81 5.34 12.11 11.05
C MET A 81 6.73 12.74 11.08
N LYS A 82 6.99 13.69 11.98
CA LYS A 82 8.31 14.30 12.23
C LYS A 82 9.16 13.49 13.19
N SER A 83 8.57 12.57 13.94
CA SER A 83 9.28 11.75 14.93
C SER A 83 10.28 10.78 14.29
N ARG A 84 11.31 10.40 15.07
CA ARG A 84 12.27 9.36 14.65
C ARG A 84 11.56 8.04 14.38
N ALA A 85 10.61 7.67 15.23
CA ALA A 85 9.83 6.43 15.10
C ALA A 85 9.14 6.31 13.71
N TYR A 86 8.60 7.40 13.17
CA TYR A 86 8.04 7.38 11.82
C TYR A 86 9.12 7.44 10.73
N ARG A 87 10.17 8.24 10.91
CA ARG A 87 11.23 8.40 9.90
C ARG A 87 11.98 7.10 9.63
N ASP A 88 12.19 6.29 10.66
CA ASP A 88 12.91 5.02 10.57
C ASP A 88 12.05 3.88 9.98
N LEU A 89 10.75 4.10 9.76
CA LEU A 89 9.88 3.12 9.13
C LEU A 89 10.26 2.85 7.67
N ARG A 90 10.16 1.60 7.25
CA ARG A 90 10.30 1.21 5.83
C ARG A 90 9.26 1.91 4.96
N ALA A 91 9.63 2.25 3.72
CA ALA A 91 8.74 2.93 2.76
C ALA A 91 7.40 2.18 2.54
N THR A 92 7.41 0.86 2.59
CA THR A 92 6.20 0.02 2.50
C THR A 92 5.25 0.23 3.68
N THR A 93 5.78 0.36 4.90
CA THR A 93 5.00 0.65 6.11
C THR A 93 4.43 2.06 6.05
N LYS A 94 5.24 3.06 5.66
CA LYS A 94 4.77 4.45 5.46
C LYS A 94 3.61 4.52 4.46
N ARG A 95 3.72 3.81 3.32
CA ARG A 95 2.62 3.70 2.35
C ARG A 95 1.38 3.05 2.93
N GLY A 96 1.56 2.00 3.73
CA GLY A 96 0.45 1.36 4.44
C GLY A 96 -0.22 2.27 5.47
N TYR A 97 0.50 3.18 6.11
CA TYR A 97 -0.06 4.13 7.07
C TYR A 97 -0.76 5.32 6.40
N ALA A 98 -0.32 5.73 5.21
CA ALA A 98 -0.77 6.95 4.55
C ALA A 98 -2.30 7.06 4.44
N SER A 99 -2.98 6.01 3.99
CA SER A 99 -4.44 6.01 3.84
C SER A 99 -5.19 6.15 5.18
N ARG A 100 -4.66 5.54 6.26
CA ARG A 100 -5.25 5.59 7.60
C ARG A 100 -4.98 6.92 8.28
N ILE A 101 -3.80 7.46 8.10
CA ILE A 101 -3.43 8.81 8.55
C ILE A 101 -4.31 9.84 7.87
N GLU A 102 -4.54 9.70 6.56
CA GLU A 102 -5.35 10.65 5.81
C GLU A 102 -6.84 10.57 6.20
N ALA A 103 -7.38 9.37 6.42
CA ALA A 103 -8.74 9.19 6.96
C ALA A 103 -8.88 9.86 8.33
N LEU A 104 -7.95 9.60 9.26
CA LEU A 104 -7.97 10.26 10.58
C LEU A 104 -7.84 11.78 10.49
N ARG A 105 -7.02 12.28 9.56
CA ARG A 105 -6.84 13.73 9.35
C ARG A 105 -8.11 14.38 8.80
N THR A 106 -8.72 13.77 7.80
CA THR A 106 -9.89 14.33 7.12
C THR A 106 -11.10 14.31 8.01
N ASP A 107 -11.40 13.16 8.63
CA ASP A 107 -12.65 12.96 9.35
C ASP A 107 -12.59 13.46 10.81
N HIS A 108 -11.40 13.39 11.42
CA HIS A 108 -11.23 13.62 12.86
C HIS A 108 -10.10 14.60 13.21
N GLY A 109 -9.41 15.16 12.23
CA GLY A 109 -8.24 16.01 12.43
C GLY A 109 -8.48 17.25 13.30
N HIS A 110 -9.69 17.78 13.30
CA HIS A 110 -10.11 18.94 14.08
C HIS A 110 -10.33 18.65 15.58
N ARG A 111 -10.49 17.38 15.95
CA ARG A 111 -10.79 17.00 17.34
C ARG A 111 -9.57 17.19 18.25
N ALA A 112 -9.83 17.66 19.46
CA ALA A 112 -8.78 17.85 20.48
C ALA A 112 -8.26 16.48 21.00
N VAL A 113 -6.95 16.33 21.11
CA VAL A 113 -6.28 15.12 21.63
C VAL A 113 -6.65 14.90 23.11
N ALA A 114 -6.64 15.97 23.91
CA ALA A 114 -7.03 15.93 25.32
C ALA A 114 -8.49 15.49 25.55
N GLY A 115 -9.34 15.64 24.56
CA GLY A 115 -10.74 15.22 24.61
C GLY A 115 -10.99 13.77 24.17
N LEU A 116 -9.96 12.99 23.85
CA LEU A 116 -10.11 11.59 23.47
C LEU A 116 -10.46 10.75 24.69
N THR A 117 -11.63 10.07 24.62
CA THR A 117 -12.07 9.06 25.58
C THR A 117 -12.38 7.76 24.85
N GLY A 118 -12.42 6.63 25.55
CA GLY A 118 -12.80 5.32 24.96
C GLY A 118 -14.11 5.39 24.21
N GLU A 119 -15.13 5.97 24.83
CA GLU A 119 -16.46 6.15 24.25
C GLU A 119 -16.41 6.98 22.94
N ARG A 120 -15.71 8.10 22.96
CA ARG A 120 -15.55 8.96 21.76
C ARG A 120 -14.77 8.27 20.63
N ILE A 121 -13.85 7.38 20.97
CA ILE A 121 -13.15 6.57 19.98
C ILE A 121 -14.10 5.53 19.39
N GLU A 122 -14.84 4.80 20.21
CA GLU A 122 -15.79 3.78 19.75
C GLU A 122 -16.92 4.40 18.94
N ALA A 123 -17.69 5.29 19.53
CA ALA A 123 -18.87 5.87 18.87
C ALA A 123 -18.49 6.87 17.76
N GLY A 124 -17.44 7.65 17.94
CA GLY A 124 -17.11 8.75 17.03
C GLY A 124 -16.12 8.42 15.93
N ILE A 125 -15.25 7.43 16.12
CA ILE A 125 -14.19 7.09 15.15
C ILE A 125 -14.40 5.70 14.55
N LEU A 126 -14.80 4.70 15.34
CA LEU A 126 -14.89 3.32 14.89
C LEU A 126 -16.28 2.94 14.37
N ALA A 127 -17.37 3.44 14.97
CA ALA A 127 -18.74 3.11 14.56
C ALA A 127 -19.05 3.33 13.07
N PRO A 128 -18.52 4.37 12.38
CA PRO A 128 -18.68 4.50 10.92
C PRO A 128 -18.08 3.33 10.10
N TYR A 129 -17.33 2.46 10.74
CA TYR A 129 -16.69 1.28 10.13
C TYR A 129 -17.30 -0.06 10.57
N ASP A 130 -18.46 -0.07 11.23
CA ASP A 130 -19.09 -1.30 11.77
C ASP A 130 -19.30 -2.38 10.71
N GLY A 131 -19.67 -2.02 9.49
CA GLY A 131 -19.78 -2.96 8.37
C GLY A 131 -18.42 -3.39 7.77
N ARG A 132 -17.29 -2.85 8.25
CA ARG A 132 -15.95 -3.07 7.70
C ARG A 132 -14.90 -3.32 8.78
N PRO A 133 -14.97 -4.45 9.50
CA PRO A 133 -14.17 -4.69 10.70
C PRO A 133 -12.65 -4.69 10.45
N GLY A 134 -12.20 -5.07 9.26
CA GLY A 134 -10.79 -4.98 8.88
C GLY A 134 -10.28 -3.54 8.76
N ALA A 135 -11.14 -2.63 8.26
CA ALA A 135 -10.83 -1.20 8.20
C ALA A 135 -10.83 -0.57 9.60
N ALA A 136 -11.85 -0.86 10.41
CA ALA A 136 -11.94 -0.45 11.81
C ALA A 136 -10.71 -0.88 12.61
N LEU A 137 -10.32 -2.16 12.51
CA LEU A 137 -9.12 -2.68 13.17
C LEU A 137 -7.84 -1.93 12.72
N SER A 138 -7.72 -1.64 11.43
CA SER A 138 -6.57 -0.94 10.89
C SER A 138 -6.51 0.52 11.36
N LEU A 139 -7.66 1.17 11.47
CA LEU A 139 -7.79 2.54 11.97
C LEU A 139 -7.47 2.61 13.47
N LEU A 140 -8.02 1.68 14.27
CA LEU A 140 -7.71 1.56 15.70
C LEU A 140 -6.22 1.34 15.96
N LYS A 141 -5.56 0.48 15.16
CA LYS A 141 -4.11 0.30 15.25
C LYS A 141 -3.35 1.60 14.98
N MET A 142 -3.75 2.37 13.97
CA MET A 142 -3.10 3.64 13.67
C MET A 142 -3.35 4.66 14.78
N LEU A 143 -4.56 4.75 15.30
CA LEU A 143 -4.89 5.63 16.41
C LEU A 143 -4.07 5.30 17.67
N ARG A 144 -3.91 4.02 18.01
CA ARG A 144 -3.06 3.57 19.13
C ARG A 144 -1.61 4.00 18.96
N ILE A 145 -1.06 3.94 17.75
CA ILE A 145 0.30 4.42 17.47
C ILE A 145 0.41 5.93 17.76
N LEU A 146 -0.60 6.71 17.36
CA LEU A 146 -0.63 8.16 17.62
C LEU A 146 -0.79 8.45 19.12
N ILE A 147 -1.63 7.71 19.84
CA ILE A 147 -1.81 7.80 21.28
C ILE A 147 -0.51 7.50 22.02
N HIS A 148 0.18 6.41 21.68
CA HIS A 148 1.48 6.11 22.26
C HIS A 148 2.52 7.19 21.98
N HIS A 149 2.52 7.77 20.77
CA HIS A 149 3.38 8.92 20.48
C HIS A 149 3.04 10.12 21.38
N ALA A 150 1.75 10.42 21.56
CA ALA A 150 1.29 11.51 22.44
C ALA A 150 1.70 11.27 23.91
N MET A 151 1.64 10.03 24.38
CA MET A 151 2.07 9.67 25.73
C MET A 151 3.59 9.80 25.95
N GLY A 152 4.38 9.71 24.90
CA GLY A 152 5.84 9.89 24.94
C GLY A 152 6.30 11.35 24.81
N LEU A 153 5.41 12.32 24.68
CA LEU A 153 5.75 13.74 24.58
C LEU A 153 6.00 14.34 25.98
N ASP A 154 6.66 15.51 26.01
CA ASP A 154 6.89 16.25 27.24
C ASP A 154 5.60 16.80 27.84
N ASP A 155 5.54 16.96 29.16
CA ASP A 155 4.34 17.40 29.88
C ASP A 155 3.88 18.83 29.51
N SER A 156 4.79 19.66 29.02
CA SER A 156 4.49 21.01 28.48
C SER A 156 3.85 20.98 27.08
N ASN A 157 3.84 19.84 26.41
CA ASN A 157 3.33 19.73 25.06
C ASN A 157 1.79 19.63 25.06
N PRO A 158 1.06 20.48 24.32
CA PRO A 158 -0.41 20.46 24.28
C PRO A 158 -0.99 19.18 23.68
N LEU A 159 -0.15 18.32 23.08
CA LEU A 159 -0.54 17.01 22.52
C LEU A 159 -0.33 15.86 23.50
N LYS A 160 0.22 16.15 24.70
CA LYS A 160 0.52 15.13 25.70
C LYS A 160 -0.76 14.44 26.18
N LEU A 161 -0.71 13.11 26.21
CA LEU A 161 -1.69 12.28 26.92
C LEU A 161 -1.03 11.61 28.14
N ARG A 162 -1.71 11.66 29.27
CA ARG A 162 -1.22 11.04 30.52
C ARG A 162 -1.60 9.57 30.62
N HIS A 163 -2.64 9.15 29.94
CA HIS A 163 -3.13 7.77 29.91
C HIS A 163 -3.61 7.42 28.49
N ASP A 164 -3.69 6.12 28.21
CA ASP A 164 -4.18 5.61 26.91
C ASP A 164 -5.72 5.51 26.92
N PRO A 165 -6.43 6.39 26.19
CA PRO A 165 -7.88 6.33 26.13
C PRO A 165 -8.40 5.14 25.30
N SER A 166 -7.54 4.38 24.65
CA SER A 166 -7.92 3.19 23.89
C SER A 166 -7.89 1.89 24.69
N ILE A 167 -7.52 1.96 25.97
CA ILE A 167 -7.57 0.81 26.89
C ILE A 167 -9.04 0.36 27.03
N GLY A 168 -9.26 -0.96 26.96
CA GLY A 168 -10.61 -1.54 27.07
C GLY A 168 -11.35 -1.63 25.72
N ILE A 169 -10.97 -0.87 24.71
CA ILE A 169 -11.60 -0.95 23.38
C ILE A 169 -11.33 -2.33 22.77
N LYS A 170 -12.40 -3.08 22.54
CA LYS A 170 -12.34 -4.41 21.93
C LYS A 170 -11.86 -4.31 20.49
N ARG A 171 -10.94 -5.20 20.09
CA ARG A 171 -10.47 -5.25 18.71
C ARG A 171 -11.59 -5.75 17.79
N PRO A 172 -11.97 -5.01 16.74
CA PRO A 172 -12.93 -5.50 15.76
C PRO A 172 -12.44 -6.84 15.19
N LYS A 173 -13.33 -7.84 15.19
CA LYS A 173 -13.00 -9.18 14.66
C LYS A 173 -13.08 -9.12 13.14
N SER A 174 -11.95 -9.12 12.45
CA SER A 174 -11.92 -9.36 11.01
C SER A 174 -11.93 -10.87 10.76
N GLY A 175 -12.67 -11.31 9.74
CA GLY A 175 -12.70 -12.71 9.35
C GLY A 175 -11.29 -13.25 9.10
N ALA A 176 -11.08 -14.52 9.46
CA ALA A 176 -9.83 -15.21 9.13
C ALA A 176 -9.81 -15.56 7.63
N ILE A 177 -8.66 -15.41 7.00
CA ILE A 177 -8.43 -15.94 5.67
C ILE A 177 -8.33 -17.46 5.82
N ARG A 178 -9.25 -18.19 5.21
CA ARG A 178 -9.18 -19.65 5.19
C ARG A 178 -8.09 -20.16 4.24
N ALA A 179 -7.58 -21.34 4.49
CA ALA A 179 -6.72 -22.05 3.54
C ALA A 179 -7.54 -22.52 2.32
N TRP A 180 -6.85 -22.78 1.23
CA TRP A 180 -7.45 -23.43 0.08
C TRP A 180 -7.81 -24.88 0.42
N THR A 181 -8.89 -25.37 -0.17
CA THR A 181 -9.22 -26.79 -0.17
C THR A 181 -8.44 -27.50 -1.29
N ASP A 182 -8.34 -28.83 -1.19
CA ASP A 182 -7.69 -29.63 -2.23
C ASP A 182 -8.39 -29.48 -3.59
N ALA A 183 -9.73 -29.36 -3.59
CA ALA A 183 -10.50 -29.12 -4.81
C ALA A 183 -10.15 -27.78 -5.47
N GLU A 184 -9.95 -26.70 -4.67
CA GLU A 184 -9.54 -25.39 -5.18
C GLU A 184 -8.10 -25.43 -5.70
N THR A 185 -7.26 -26.17 -5.04
CA THR A 185 -5.88 -26.41 -5.46
C THR A 185 -5.85 -27.14 -6.81
N THR A 186 -6.59 -28.22 -6.95
CA THR A 186 -6.70 -28.99 -8.19
C THR A 186 -7.30 -28.16 -9.31
N ALA A 187 -8.35 -27.38 -9.03
CA ALA A 187 -8.95 -26.49 -10.02
C ALA A 187 -7.97 -25.40 -10.50
N PHE A 188 -7.17 -24.83 -9.58
CA PHE A 188 -6.13 -23.88 -9.94
C PHE A 188 -5.05 -24.51 -10.82
N GLU A 189 -4.61 -25.71 -10.45
CA GLU A 189 -3.59 -26.44 -11.18
C GLU A 189 -4.02 -26.88 -12.57
N SER A 190 -5.29 -27.22 -12.73
CA SER A 190 -5.88 -27.57 -14.03
C SER A 190 -6.03 -26.34 -14.93
N HIS A 191 -6.34 -25.18 -14.33
CA HIS A 191 -6.50 -23.93 -15.07
C HIS A 191 -5.16 -23.34 -15.54
N TRP A 192 -4.12 -23.44 -14.71
CA TRP A 192 -2.80 -22.89 -14.99
C TRP A 192 -1.80 -24.03 -15.25
N PRO A 193 -1.48 -24.33 -16.52
CA PRO A 193 -0.57 -25.41 -16.86
C PRO A 193 0.87 -25.12 -16.43
N LEU A 194 1.68 -26.15 -16.35
CA LEU A 194 3.13 -26.03 -16.16
C LEU A 194 3.72 -25.09 -17.24
N GLY A 195 4.70 -24.26 -16.84
CA GLY A 195 5.28 -23.23 -17.69
C GLY A 195 4.57 -21.87 -17.60
N SER A 196 3.34 -21.81 -17.06
CA SER A 196 2.71 -20.52 -16.79
C SER A 196 3.34 -19.82 -15.57
N LYS A 197 3.41 -18.49 -15.61
CA LYS A 197 3.96 -17.68 -14.50
C LYS A 197 3.17 -17.84 -13.22
N GLU A 198 1.86 -17.98 -13.35
CA GLU A 198 0.92 -18.23 -12.27
C GLU A 198 1.19 -19.55 -11.58
N ARG A 199 1.38 -20.63 -12.35
CA ARG A 199 1.71 -21.95 -11.79
C ARG A 199 3.08 -21.95 -11.10
N THR A 200 4.07 -21.33 -11.69
CA THR A 200 5.42 -21.22 -11.12
C THR A 200 5.40 -20.41 -9.83
N ALA A 201 4.69 -19.26 -9.80
CA ALA A 201 4.56 -18.44 -8.60
C ALA A 201 3.82 -19.18 -7.47
N TYR A 202 2.76 -19.91 -7.81
CA TYR A 202 2.02 -20.77 -6.88
C TYR A 202 2.92 -21.83 -6.28
N SER A 203 3.68 -22.55 -7.11
CA SER A 203 4.59 -23.61 -6.64
C SER A 203 5.67 -23.08 -5.70
N LEU A 204 6.25 -21.90 -5.99
CA LEU A 204 7.19 -21.24 -5.08
C LEU A 204 6.55 -20.85 -3.75
N MET A 205 5.32 -20.35 -3.75
CA MET A 205 4.61 -20.01 -2.50
C MET A 205 4.25 -21.26 -1.70
N LEU A 206 3.85 -22.34 -2.37
CA LEU A 206 3.41 -23.57 -1.73
C LEU A 206 4.59 -24.35 -1.14
N TYR A 207 5.59 -24.67 -1.95
CA TYR A 207 6.66 -25.60 -1.58
C TYR A 207 7.83 -24.95 -0.84
N VAL A 208 8.07 -23.63 -1.06
CA VAL A 208 9.14 -22.89 -0.36
C VAL A 208 8.59 -22.09 0.81
N GLY A 209 7.27 -21.92 0.90
CA GLY A 209 6.66 -21.04 1.90
C GLY A 209 7.02 -19.57 1.71
N ALA A 210 7.41 -19.18 0.50
CA ALA A 210 7.82 -17.82 0.20
C ALA A 210 6.62 -16.87 0.17
N ALA A 211 6.78 -15.69 0.77
CA ALA A 211 5.75 -14.66 0.67
C ALA A 211 5.70 -14.13 -0.78
N ARG A 212 4.50 -13.68 -1.22
CA ARG A 212 4.31 -13.10 -2.56
C ARG A 212 5.37 -12.06 -2.94
N ALA A 213 5.76 -11.20 -1.99
CA ALA A 213 6.77 -10.17 -2.23
C ALA A 213 8.18 -10.75 -2.47
N ASP A 214 8.48 -11.90 -1.89
CA ASP A 214 9.75 -12.59 -2.05
C ASP A 214 9.76 -13.35 -3.37
N VAL A 215 8.68 -14.07 -3.71
CA VAL A 215 8.51 -14.76 -5.01
C VAL A 215 8.73 -13.81 -6.19
N HIS A 216 8.22 -12.58 -6.13
CA HIS A 216 8.42 -11.58 -7.19
C HIS A 216 9.87 -11.11 -7.36
N ARG A 217 10.73 -11.38 -6.38
CA ARG A 217 12.15 -11.01 -6.39
C ARG A 217 13.07 -12.20 -6.56
N MET A 218 12.53 -13.41 -6.46
CA MET A 218 13.32 -14.61 -6.62
C MET A 218 14.00 -14.66 -7.98
N THR A 219 15.26 -15.02 -7.96
CA THR A 219 16.12 -15.17 -9.13
C THR A 219 16.52 -16.62 -9.29
N TRP A 220 16.90 -17.03 -10.51
CA TRP A 220 17.38 -18.36 -10.79
C TRP A 220 18.64 -18.74 -9.97
N ARG A 221 19.44 -17.76 -9.56
CA ARG A 221 20.63 -17.99 -8.72
C ARG A 221 20.31 -18.52 -7.32
N GLN A 222 19.06 -18.38 -6.88
CA GLN A 222 18.61 -18.85 -5.57
C GLN A 222 18.15 -20.33 -5.62
N ILE A 223 18.10 -20.90 -6.80
CA ILE A 223 17.83 -22.32 -7.04
C ILE A 223 19.18 -23.00 -7.28
N ASP A 224 19.60 -23.84 -6.35
CA ASP A 224 20.80 -24.64 -6.50
C ASP A 224 20.43 -26.02 -7.02
N GLU A 225 20.78 -26.30 -8.26
CA GLU A 225 20.49 -27.59 -8.91
C GLU A 225 21.39 -28.70 -8.36
N ALA A 226 22.61 -28.37 -7.92
CA ALA A 226 23.59 -29.37 -7.42
C ALA A 226 23.18 -29.89 -6.04
N THR A 227 22.77 -28.99 -5.15
CA THR A 227 22.32 -29.37 -3.80
C THR A 227 20.81 -29.67 -3.74
N SER A 228 20.10 -29.49 -4.85
CA SER A 228 18.63 -29.55 -4.90
C SER A 228 17.97 -28.67 -3.83
N GLY A 229 18.49 -27.47 -3.65
CA GLY A 229 18.06 -26.53 -2.62
C GLY A 229 17.56 -25.19 -3.16
N VAL A 230 16.81 -24.49 -2.33
CA VAL A 230 16.39 -23.09 -2.56
C VAL A 230 16.84 -22.26 -1.37
N THR A 231 17.64 -21.22 -1.64
CA THR A 231 18.14 -20.33 -0.60
C THR A 231 17.73 -18.89 -0.91
N TYR A 232 17.05 -18.23 0.04
CA TYR A 232 16.68 -16.82 -0.11
C TYR A 232 16.52 -16.13 1.24
N THR A 233 16.66 -14.81 1.25
CA THR A 233 16.43 -13.98 2.44
C THR A 233 15.00 -13.41 2.42
N ARG A 234 14.23 -13.63 3.48
CA ARG A 234 12.88 -13.06 3.62
C ARG A 234 12.93 -11.54 3.69
N SER A 235 12.33 -10.87 2.76
CA SER A 235 12.38 -9.38 2.68
C SER A 235 11.74 -8.68 3.88
N LYS A 236 10.77 -9.32 4.55
CA LYS A 236 10.08 -8.74 5.71
C LYS A 236 10.92 -8.79 6.98
N THR A 237 11.61 -9.91 7.22
CA THR A 237 12.29 -10.18 8.50
C THR A 237 13.81 -10.17 8.39
N GLY A 238 14.37 -10.28 7.18
CA GLY A 238 15.81 -10.43 6.95
C GLY A 238 16.36 -11.81 7.33
N VAL A 239 15.48 -12.79 7.55
CA VAL A 239 15.88 -14.17 7.89
C VAL A 239 16.21 -14.94 6.62
N ASP A 240 17.34 -15.61 6.61
CA ASP A 240 17.71 -16.53 5.54
C ASP A 240 16.93 -17.82 5.68
N VAL A 241 16.41 -18.31 4.57
CA VAL A 241 15.64 -19.54 4.44
C VAL A 241 16.37 -20.44 3.47
N GLU A 242 16.63 -21.66 3.92
CA GLU A 242 17.14 -22.74 3.12
C GLU A 242 16.15 -23.91 3.18
N THR A 243 15.77 -24.46 2.05
CA THR A 243 14.81 -25.56 1.95
C THR A 243 15.13 -26.44 0.75
N ASP A 244 14.80 -27.71 0.87
CA ASP A 244 14.96 -28.65 -0.22
C ASP A 244 14.00 -28.31 -1.38
N LEU A 245 14.43 -28.59 -2.60
CA LEU A 245 13.65 -28.43 -3.80
C LEU A 245 12.69 -29.59 -3.97
N HIS A 246 11.42 -29.39 -3.61
CA HIS A 246 10.38 -30.42 -3.79
C HIS A 246 10.24 -30.84 -5.25
N ALA A 247 9.95 -32.10 -5.51
CA ALA A 247 9.85 -32.66 -6.86
C ALA A 247 8.85 -31.93 -7.76
N ASP A 248 7.69 -31.55 -7.22
CA ASP A 248 6.69 -30.79 -7.99
C ASP A 248 7.12 -29.33 -8.27
N LEU A 249 7.88 -28.71 -7.33
CA LEU A 249 8.47 -27.42 -7.59
C LEU A 249 9.53 -27.51 -8.69
N ARG A 250 10.40 -28.51 -8.64
CA ARG A 250 11.39 -28.79 -9.70
C ARG A 250 10.69 -28.90 -11.05
N ARG A 251 9.65 -29.73 -11.13
CA ARG A 251 8.87 -29.90 -12.36
C ARG A 251 8.28 -28.58 -12.87
N ALA A 252 7.78 -27.74 -11.97
CA ALA A 252 7.25 -26.42 -12.35
C ALA A 252 8.34 -25.46 -12.84
N LEU A 253 9.53 -25.51 -12.24
CA LEU A 253 10.68 -24.69 -12.65
C LEU A 253 11.32 -25.18 -13.96
N ASP A 254 11.33 -26.48 -14.22
CA ASP A 254 11.86 -27.05 -15.47
C ASP A 254 11.05 -26.62 -16.70
N HIS A 255 9.74 -26.37 -16.51
CA HIS A 255 8.87 -25.87 -17.56
C HIS A 255 8.81 -24.33 -17.62
N ALA A 256 9.39 -23.63 -16.65
CA ALA A 256 9.35 -22.16 -16.62
C ALA A 256 10.39 -21.57 -17.56
N ALA A 257 10.02 -20.49 -18.27
CA ALA A 257 10.93 -19.77 -19.15
C ALA A 257 12.08 -19.13 -18.35
N ARG A 258 13.32 -19.37 -18.78
CA ARG A 258 14.56 -18.82 -18.17
C ARG A 258 15.12 -17.63 -18.93
N ASP A 259 14.25 -16.78 -19.48
CA ASP A 259 14.61 -15.66 -20.36
C ASP A 259 15.23 -14.48 -19.59
N HIS A 260 15.02 -14.45 -18.26
CA HIS A 260 15.37 -13.31 -17.42
C HIS A 260 16.02 -13.75 -16.11
N VAL A 261 16.62 -12.78 -15.40
CA VAL A 261 17.26 -13.01 -14.10
C VAL A 261 16.27 -13.46 -13.03
N THR A 262 15.07 -12.87 -13.01
CA THR A 262 14.01 -13.25 -12.06
C THR A 262 13.19 -14.41 -12.61
N ILE A 263 12.80 -15.33 -11.73
CA ILE A 263 11.96 -16.49 -12.08
C ILE A 263 10.59 -16.02 -12.59
N ILE A 264 10.01 -15.02 -11.93
CA ILE A 264 8.73 -14.42 -12.33
C ILE A 264 8.97 -12.99 -12.83
N ASN A 265 8.51 -12.71 -14.03
CA ASN A 265 8.68 -11.42 -14.68
C ASN A 265 7.41 -10.96 -15.42
N THR A 266 7.33 -9.68 -15.73
CA THR A 266 6.27 -9.11 -16.58
C THR A 266 6.46 -9.55 -18.04
N ALA A 267 5.47 -9.29 -18.90
CA ALA A 267 5.61 -9.50 -20.36
C ALA A 267 6.80 -8.73 -20.97
N PHE A 268 7.28 -7.69 -20.30
CA PHE A 268 8.43 -6.89 -20.73
C PHE A 268 9.75 -7.31 -20.04
N GLY A 269 9.80 -8.47 -19.41
CA GLY A 269 10.99 -8.98 -18.73
C GLY A 269 11.40 -8.25 -17.45
N ARG A 270 10.55 -7.36 -16.91
CA ARG A 270 10.84 -6.62 -15.69
C ARG A 270 10.31 -7.36 -14.46
N PRO A 271 10.99 -7.29 -13.32
CA PRO A 271 10.45 -7.81 -12.06
C PRO A 271 9.10 -7.17 -11.73
N PHE A 272 8.20 -7.93 -11.14
CA PHE A 272 6.94 -7.38 -10.64
C PHE A 272 7.21 -6.44 -9.47
N THR A 273 6.63 -5.23 -9.51
CA THR A 273 6.71 -4.28 -8.40
C THR A 273 5.47 -4.42 -7.51
N ALA A 274 5.63 -4.27 -6.20
CA ALA A 274 4.54 -4.43 -5.22
C ALA A 274 3.33 -3.51 -5.45
N ALA A 275 3.48 -2.46 -6.28
CA ALA A 275 2.48 -1.40 -6.43
C ALA A 275 1.54 -1.56 -7.64
N GLY A 276 1.81 -2.44 -8.59
CA GLY A 276 1.05 -2.35 -9.87
C GLY A 276 0.86 -3.64 -10.63
N SER A 277 1.52 -4.68 -10.28
CA SER A 277 1.49 -5.90 -11.06
C SER A 277 0.61 -6.95 -10.39
N SER A 278 -0.62 -7.03 -10.84
CA SER A 278 -1.32 -8.31 -10.75
C SER A 278 -0.56 -9.28 -11.67
N CYS A 279 0.34 -10.10 -11.14
CA CYS A 279 0.49 -11.42 -11.69
C CYS A 279 -0.93 -11.95 -11.81
N GLY A 280 -1.35 -12.50 -12.94
CA GLY A 280 -2.73 -12.93 -13.27
C GLY A 280 -3.53 -13.69 -12.21
N MET A 281 -2.95 -13.89 -11.00
CA MET A 281 -3.61 -14.39 -9.80
C MET A 281 -4.85 -13.58 -9.36
N ARG A 282 -5.13 -12.42 -10.00
CA ARG A 282 -6.42 -11.72 -9.88
C ARG A 282 -7.46 -12.22 -10.86
N SER A 283 -7.07 -12.85 -11.95
CA SER A 283 -8.00 -13.51 -12.86
C SER A 283 -8.48 -14.78 -12.15
N LYS A 284 -9.65 -14.70 -11.56
CA LYS A 284 -10.38 -15.85 -11.05
C LYS A 284 -10.58 -16.81 -12.22
N PRO A 285 -10.30 -18.10 -12.06
CA PRO A 285 -10.90 -19.07 -12.94
C PRO A 285 -12.43 -18.84 -12.93
N PRO A 286 -13.13 -18.96 -14.04
CA PRO A 286 -14.54 -18.58 -14.18
C PRO A 286 -15.48 -19.18 -13.14
N ASP A 287 -15.10 -20.28 -12.49
CA ASP A 287 -15.91 -20.98 -11.48
C ASP A 287 -15.48 -20.74 -10.03
N CYS A 288 -14.35 -20.10 -9.77
CA CYS A 288 -13.94 -19.76 -8.40
C CYS A 288 -14.58 -18.46 -7.94
N ARG A 289 -15.88 -18.43 -7.72
CA ARG A 289 -16.63 -17.27 -7.20
C ARG A 289 -16.37 -16.96 -5.73
N SER A 290 -15.63 -17.77 -5.00
CA SER A 290 -15.28 -17.50 -3.61
C SER A 290 -13.86 -16.94 -3.51
N ILE A 291 -13.76 -15.85 -2.83
CA ILE A 291 -12.63 -14.98 -2.53
C ILE A 291 -11.44 -15.78 -1.99
N VAL A 292 -10.61 -16.29 -2.85
CA VAL A 292 -9.38 -16.97 -2.40
C VAL A 292 -8.23 -16.00 -2.55
N SER A 293 -7.74 -15.50 -1.42
CA SER A 293 -6.59 -14.60 -1.38
C SER A 293 -5.30 -15.38 -1.66
N PRO A 294 -4.35 -14.84 -2.42
CA PRO A 294 -2.99 -15.41 -2.55
C PRO A 294 -2.28 -15.67 -1.20
N MET A 295 -2.72 -15.00 -0.11
CA MET A 295 -2.25 -15.28 1.24
C MET A 295 -2.73 -16.64 1.79
N ALA A 296 -3.79 -17.22 1.24
CA ALA A 296 -4.29 -18.53 1.67
C ALA A 296 -3.39 -19.67 1.17
N CYS A 297 -2.73 -19.50 0.03
CA CYS A 297 -1.76 -20.45 -0.50
C CYS A 297 -0.57 -20.66 0.45
N GLY A 298 -0.04 -19.58 1.06
CA GLY A 298 1.05 -19.67 2.03
C GLY A 298 0.67 -20.30 3.39
N LYS A 299 -0.61 -20.62 3.62
CA LYS A 299 -1.07 -21.33 4.81
C LYS A 299 -1.16 -22.85 4.62
N LEU A 300 -1.10 -23.34 3.37
CA LEU A 300 -1.08 -24.77 3.06
C LEU A 300 0.24 -25.44 3.50
N SER A 301 1.31 -24.69 3.70
CA SER A 301 2.62 -25.19 4.14
C SER A 301 2.65 -25.79 5.57
N VAL A 302 1.52 -25.92 6.25
CA VAL A 302 1.39 -26.52 7.60
C VAL A 302 0.71 -27.91 7.55
N VAL A 303 0.37 -28.42 6.38
CA VAL A 303 -0.14 -29.80 6.27
C VAL A 303 1.04 -30.75 6.31
N GLU A 304 1.05 -31.58 7.33
CA GLU A 304 1.96 -32.68 7.71
C GLU A 304 2.79 -33.27 6.55
N TRP A 305 4.07 -32.91 6.56
CA TRP A 305 5.07 -33.61 5.77
C TRP A 305 5.25 -35.01 6.37
N PRO A 306 5.31 -36.05 5.57
CA PRO A 306 5.72 -37.36 6.07
C PRO A 306 7.12 -37.25 6.72
N THR A 307 7.24 -37.76 7.92
CA THR A 307 8.31 -37.57 8.90
C THR A 307 9.70 -38.07 8.48
N THR A 308 9.94 -38.37 7.21
CA THR A 308 11.20 -38.95 6.73
C THR A 308 12.27 -37.95 6.28
N ALA A 309 11.96 -36.64 6.17
CA ALA A 309 12.94 -35.61 5.77
C ALA A 309 13.30 -34.62 6.89
N ALA A 310 12.77 -34.77 8.10
CA ALA A 310 12.95 -33.81 9.20
C ALA A 310 14.14 -34.15 10.09
N ARG A 311 15.35 -34.25 9.56
CA ARG A 311 16.57 -34.22 10.39
C ARG A 311 17.54 -33.17 9.88
N ARG A 312 17.22 -31.92 10.13
CA ARG A 312 18.15 -30.79 10.40
C ARG A 312 17.39 -29.47 10.60
N THR A 313 16.52 -29.41 11.60
CA THR A 313 16.08 -28.12 12.12
C THR A 313 16.71 -27.91 13.47
N ARG A 314 17.65 -26.96 13.55
CA ARG A 314 18.05 -26.37 14.83
C ARG A 314 16.83 -25.71 15.45
N SER A 315 16.58 -26.08 16.69
CA SER A 315 15.51 -25.60 17.55
C SER A 315 15.33 -24.07 17.49
N TRP A 316 14.12 -23.66 17.12
CA TRP A 316 13.65 -22.32 17.35
C TRP A 316 12.98 -22.26 18.73
N ARG A 317 13.59 -21.56 19.65
CA ARG A 317 12.90 -21.07 20.87
C ARG A 317 12.35 -19.69 20.56
N CYS A 318 11.13 -19.44 21.05
CA CYS A 318 10.38 -18.19 20.94
C CYS A 318 11.15 -16.97 21.41
#